data_46fb112908c84d194babbdc876418059
#
_entry.id   46fb112908c84d194babbdc876418059
#
_cell.length_a   1.000
_cell.length_b   1.000
_cell.length_c   1.000
_cell.angle_alpha   90.00
_cell.angle_beta   90.00
_cell.angle_gamma   90.00
#
_symmetry.space_group_name_H-M   'P 1'
#
loop_
_entity.id
_entity.type
_entity.pdbx_description
1 polymer ?
#
loop_
_entity_poly.entity_id
_entity_poly.type
_entity_poly.pdbx_seq_one_letter_code
_entity_poly.pdbx_strand_id
1 'polypeptide(L)'
;MSGVVAAPQRAQRRRAISALPRTLSFVVAAILGVVMLCTLGVWQLERLQWKTALIAERKAELAAAPVALSAVLSEIANGKTIDYRPVALTGRFAGGRDLRLYSTAYGPGWEIVSPFLVDDGALVMVDRGFLPELSGRDVAVPAPPAGPLALSGFARRPAGRKAAFAPTNDAGRNRWFWWDLPAMAAASAGEAAGRVAPVFVQLAGAPLGGSDAPRPIVPVVAIANNHLGYALTWFGLAAALAIMAVLALRESRNGGRA
;
A
#
# COMPACT_ATOMS: atom_id res chain seq x y z
N MET A 1 33.85 -61.08 62.23
CA MET A 1 34.20 -61.30 60.80
C MET A 1 33.20 -60.49 59.98
N SER A 2 33.59 -59.28 59.61
CA SER A 2 32.70 -58.41 58.87
C SER A 2 33.39 -58.11 57.50
N GLY A 3 32.81 -58.68 56.47
CA GLY A 3 33.25 -58.42 55.10
C GLY A 3 32.65 -57.15 54.55
N VAL A 4 33.51 -56.17 54.22
CA VAL A 4 33.14 -54.96 53.53
C VAL A 4 33.15 -55.23 52.06
N VAL A 5 31.98 -55.20 51.40
CA VAL A 5 31.84 -55.33 49.92
C VAL A 5 32.02 -53.95 49.33
N ALA A 6 33.13 -53.76 48.58
CA ALA A 6 33.42 -52.55 47.82
C ALA A 6 32.53 -52.48 46.54
N ALA A 7 31.76 -51.39 46.41
CA ALA A 7 30.96 -51.13 45.19
C ALA A 7 31.88 -50.65 44.05
N PRO A 8 31.61 -51.06 42.78
CA PRO A 8 32.43 -50.63 41.65
C PRO A 8 32.12 -49.19 41.28
N GLN A 9 33.14 -48.34 41.27
CA GLN A 9 33.07 -46.97 40.77
C GLN A 9 32.89 -47.01 39.24
N ARG A 10 31.66 -46.68 38.79
CA ARG A 10 31.40 -46.41 37.35
C ARG A 10 32.12 -45.14 36.95
N ALA A 11 33.26 -45.26 36.26
CA ALA A 11 33.94 -44.18 35.60
C ALA A 11 32.99 -43.52 34.59
N GLN A 12 32.48 -42.37 34.89
CA GLN A 12 31.79 -41.50 33.94
C GLN A 12 32.80 -40.99 32.90
N ARG A 13 32.83 -41.65 31.75
CA ARG A 13 33.47 -41.14 30.53
C ARG A 13 32.71 -39.87 30.11
N ARG A 14 33.10 -38.72 30.65
CA ARG A 14 32.75 -37.45 30.05
C ARG A 14 33.46 -37.42 28.70
N ARG A 15 32.69 -37.54 27.59
CA ARG A 15 33.16 -37.23 26.26
C ARG A 15 33.60 -35.76 26.27
N ALA A 16 34.93 -35.54 26.32
CA ALA A 16 35.48 -34.23 26.08
C ALA A 16 35.17 -33.90 24.63
N ILE A 17 34.19 -33.03 24.42
CA ILE A 17 33.99 -32.36 23.14
C ILE A 17 35.28 -31.54 22.99
N SER A 18 36.18 -31.96 22.10
CA SER A 18 37.43 -31.27 21.78
C SER A 18 37.07 -29.84 21.35
N ALA A 19 37.31 -28.85 22.21
CA ALA A 19 37.10 -27.46 21.89
C ALA A 19 37.99 -27.13 20.65
N LEU A 20 37.40 -26.63 19.59
CA LEU A 20 38.12 -26.13 18.44
C LEU A 20 39.19 -25.11 18.92
N PRO A 21 40.41 -25.11 18.34
CA PRO A 21 41.39 -24.10 18.68
C PRO A 21 40.79 -22.70 18.46
N ARG A 22 40.99 -21.78 19.39
CA ARG A 22 40.37 -20.42 19.42
C ARG A 22 40.46 -19.70 18.07
N THR A 23 41.56 -19.84 17.35
CA THR A 23 41.76 -19.26 16.02
C THR A 23 40.79 -19.84 14.98
N LEU A 24 40.57 -21.18 15.02
CA LEU A 24 39.66 -21.86 14.08
C LEU A 24 38.21 -21.43 14.37
N SER A 25 37.84 -21.35 15.65
CA SER A 25 36.48 -20.88 16.03
C SER A 25 36.23 -19.44 15.56
N PHE A 26 37.25 -18.56 15.70
CA PHE A 26 37.17 -17.18 15.21
C PHE A 26 36.99 -17.12 13.68
N VAL A 27 37.76 -17.90 12.91
CA VAL A 27 37.70 -17.94 11.46
C VAL A 27 36.31 -18.45 11.00
N VAL A 28 35.83 -19.51 11.61
CA VAL A 28 34.50 -20.06 11.31
C VAL A 28 33.40 -19.04 11.59
N ALA A 29 33.47 -18.37 12.74
CA ALA A 29 32.49 -17.33 13.10
C ALA A 29 32.52 -16.14 12.11
N ALA A 30 33.71 -15.69 11.70
CA ALA A 30 33.87 -14.62 10.73
C ALA A 30 33.31 -15.01 9.35
N ILE A 31 33.61 -16.23 8.87
CA ILE A 31 33.06 -16.74 7.60
C ILE A 31 31.52 -16.81 7.67
N LEU A 32 30.97 -17.36 8.73
CA LEU A 32 29.51 -17.45 8.91
C LEU A 32 28.88 -16.06 8.94
N GLY A 33 29.51 -15.10 9.62
CA GLY A 33 29.07 -13.70 9.64
C GLY A 33 29.07 -13.06 8.25
N VAL A 34 30.16 -13.24 7.47
CA VAL A 34 30.24 -12.73 6.10
C VAL A 34 29.19 -13.38 5.20
N VAL A 35 29.03 -14.70 5.26
CA VAL A 35 28.01 -15.42 4.48
C VAL A 35 26.60 -14.92 4.83
N MET A 36 26.29 -14.75 6.12
CA MET A 36 25.01 -14.22 6.57
C MET A 36 24.74 -12.81 6.03
N LEU A 37 25.74 -11.91 6.14
CA LEU A 37 25.62 -10.54 5.66
C LEU A 37 25.46 -10.49 4.12
N CYS A 38 26.21 -11.30 3.38
CA CYS A 38 26.05 -11.42 1.93
C CYS A 38 24.67 -11.96 1.55
N THR A 39 24.17 -12.96 2.25
CA THR A 39 22.82 -13.52 2.02
C THR A 39 21.73 -12.47 2.22
N LEU A 40 21.84 -11.64 3.28
CA LEU A 40 20.93 -10.51 3.51
C LEU A 40 21.04 -9.46 2.40
N GLY A 41 22.26 -9.19 1.92
CA GLY A 41 22.49 -8.29 0.79
C GLY A 41 21.81 -8.77 -0.49
N VAL A 42 21.98 -10.06 -0.84
CA VAL A 42 21.34 -10.68 -2.00
C VAL A 42 19.83 -10.66 -1.87
N TRP A 43 19.28 -11.04 -0.71
CA TRP A 43 17.83 -10.95 -0.45
C TRP A 43 17.28 -9.54 -0.66
N GLN A 44 18.03 -8.49 -0.25
CA GLN A 44 17.61 -7.11 -0.49
C GLN A 44 17.59 -6.77 -1.99
N LEU A 45 18.52 -7.28 -2.78
CA LEU A 45 18.51 -7.07 -4.24
C LEU A 45 17.33 -7.77 -4.92
N GLU A 46 17.00 -9.00 -4.51
CA GLU A 46 15.83 -9.72 -5.01
C GLU A 46 14.53 -8.96 -4.66
N ARG A 47 14.46 -8.44 -3.43
CA ARG A 47 13.31 -7.64 -2.98
C ARG A 47 13.20 -6.31 -3.73
N LEU A 48 14.34 -5.68 -4.06
CA LEU A 48 14.41 -4.49 -4.90
C LEU A 48 13.80 -4.76 -6.28
N GLN A 49 14.24 -5.85 -6.93
CA GLN A 49 13.77 -6.23 -8.27
C GLN A 49 12.26 -6.50 -8.26
N TRP A 50 11.79 -7.30 -7.30
CA TRP A 50 10.36 -7.58 -7.15
C TRP A 50 9.53 -6.32 -6.95
N LYS A 51 9.95 -5.41 -6.07
CA LYS A 51 9.23 -4.13 -5.86
C LYS A 51 9.28 -3.22 -7.08
N THR A 52 10.39 -3.17 -7.78
CA THR A 52 10.51 -2.37 -9.01
C THR A 52 9.57 -2.87 -10.09
N ALA A 53 9.47 -4.19 -10.28
CA ALA A 53 8.52 -4.79 -11.20
C ALA A 53 7.06 -4.49 -10.80
N LEU A 54 6.71 -4.63 -9.52
CA LEU A 54 5.38 -4.30 -9.00
C LEU A 54 5.01 -2.83 -9.23
N ILE A 55 5.94 -1.90 -8.99
CA ILE A 55 5.73 -0.47 -9.23
C ILE A 55 5.50 -0.20 -10.73
N ALA A 56 6.29 -0.85 -11.61
CA ALA A 56 6.15 -0.72 -13.05
C ALA A 56 4.79 -1.25 -13.54
N GLU A 57 4.35 -2.41 -13.05
CA GLU A 57 3.04 -2.99 -13.34
C GLU A 57 1.90 -2.05 -12.94
N ARG A 58 1.92 -1.54 -11.70
CA ARG A 58 0.90 -0.60 -11.20
C ARG A 58 0.87 0.72 -11.98
N LYS A 59 2.03 1.24 -12.37
CA LYS A 59 2.10 2.42 -13.24
C LYS A 59 1.52 2.15 -14.63
N ALA A 60 1.81 0.99 -15.21
CA ALA A 60 1.26 0.60 -16.49
C ALA A 60 -0.27 0.43 -16.44
N GLU A 61 -0.80 -0.15 -15.36
CA GLU A 61 -2.25 -0.26 -15.11
C GLU A 61 -2.91 1.12 -15.06
N LEU A 62 -2.33 2.09 -14.33
CA LEU A 62 -2.84 3.45 -14.24
C LEU A 62 -2.75 4.22 -15.57
N ALA A 63 -1.76 3.91 -16.40
CA ALA A 63 -1.55 4.54 -17.71
C ALA A 63 -2.30 3.83 -18.85
N ALA A 64 -3.01 2.75 -18.57
CA ALA A 64 -3.76 2.02 -19.58
C ALA A 64 -4.87 2.89 -20.19
N ALA A 65 -5.25 2.60 -21.42
CA ALA A 65 -6.35 3.30 -22.08
C ALA A 65 -7.66 3.14 -21.27
N PRO A 66 -8.42 4.23 -21.05
CA PRO A 66 -9.70 4.15 -20.37
C PRO A 66 -10.67 3.25 -21.13
N VAL A 67 -11.41 2.42 -20.40
CA VAL A 67 -12.48 1.57 -20.96
C VAL A 67 -13.86 2.10 -20.56
N ALA A 68 -14.92 1.66 -21.24
CA ALA A 68 -16.29 1.99 -20.84
C ALA A 68 -16.64 1.39 -19.47
N LEU A 69 -17.56 2.02 -18.73
CA LEU A 69 -18.03 1.50 -17.42
C LEU A 69 -18.59 0.08 -17.53
N SER A 70 -19.32 -0.21 -18.61
CA SER A 70 -19.88 -1.56 -18.87
C SER A 70 -18.81 -2.65 -18.92
N ALA A 71 -17.63 -2.35 -19.47
CA ALA A 71 -16.48 -3.28 -19.46
C ALA A 71 -15.95 -3.51 -18.04
N VAL A 72 -15.85 -2.47 -17.22
CA VAL A 72 -15.47 -2.58 -15.81
C VAL A 72 -16.47 -3.43 -15.03
N LEU A 73 -17.77 -3.22 -15.24
CA LEU A 73 -18.82 -4.00 -14.59
C LEU A 73 -18.78 -5.48 -15.00
N SER A 74 -18.47 -5.76 -16.28
CA SER A 74 -18.28 -7.12 -16.78
C SER A 74 -17.04 -7.79 -16.15
N GLU A 75 -15.94 -7.06 -15.99
CA GLU A 75 -14.74 -7.55 -15.28
C GLU A 75 -15.09 -7.94 -13.83
N ILE A 76 -15.90 -7.13 -13.14
CA ILE A 76 -16.37 -7.40 -11.77
C ILE A 76 -17.27 -8.65 -11.71
N ALA A 77 -18.21 -8.77 -12.64
CA ALA A 77 -19.11 -9.92 -12.72
C ALA A 77 -18.34 -11.22 -12.94
N ASN A 78 -17.20 -11.16 -13.63
CA ASN A 78 -16.28 -12.27 -13.84
C ASN A 78 -15.30 -12.49 -12.67
N GLY A 79 -15.52 -11.85 -11.51
CA GLY A 79 -14.73 -12.04 -10.30
C GLY A 79 -13.39 -11.30 -10.27
N LYS A 80 -13.14 -10.40 -11.23
CA LYS A 80 -11.91 -9.62 -11.26
C LYS A 80 -11.89 -8.56 -10.16
N THR A 81 -10.77 -8.40 -9.48
CA THR A 81 -10.57 -7.29 -8.53
C THR A 81 -10.30 -6.02 -9.31
N ILE A 82 -11.07 -4.97 -9.02
CA ILE A 82 -10.92 -3.66 -9.62
C ILE A 82 -10.37 -2.69 -8.57
N ASP A 83 -9.23 -2.09 -8.89
CA ASP A 83 -8.65 -0.99 -8.12
C ASP A 83 -7.89 -0.07 -9.08
N TYR A 84 -8.29 1.20 -9.12
CA TYR A 84 -7.75 2.21 -10.03
C TYR A 84 -7.79 1.84 -11.53
N ARG A 85 -8.86 1.17 -11.98
CA ARG A 85 -9.05 0.85 -13.39
C ARG A 85 -9.41 2.12 -14.17
N PRO A 86 -8.63 2.55 -15.19
CA PRO A 86 -8.98 3.70 -16.00
C PRO A 86 -10.31 3.50 -16.71
N VAL A 87 -11.22 4.48 -16.62
CA VAL A 87 -12.56 4.42 -17.17
C VAL A 87 -12.93 5.74 -17.83
N ALA A 88 -13.65 5.66 -18.94
CA ALA A 88 -14.32 6.79 -19.59
C ALA A 88 -15.83 6.67 -19.38
N LEU A 89 -16.46 7.78 -19.05
CA LEU A 89 -17.90 7.90 -18.85
C LEU A 89 -18.44 8.94 -19.79
N THR A 90 -19.60 8.68 -20.40
CA THR A 90 -20.43 9.67 -21.09
C THR A 90 -21.79 9.71 -20.45
N GLY A 91 -22.31 10.93 -20.22
CA GLY A 91 -23.56 11.09 -19.48
C GLY A 91 -23.69 12.48 -18.88
N ARG A 92 -24.40 12.59 -17.77
CA ARG A 92 -24.60 13.86 -17.05
C ARG A 92 -24.63 13.65 -15.54
N PHE A 93 -24.29 14.70 -14.79
CA PHE A 93 -24.59 14.68 -13.35
C PHE A 93 -26.10 14.60 -13.15
N ALA A 94 -26.55 13.69 -12.29
CA ALA A 94 -27.97 13.38 -12.14
C ALA A 94 -28.75 14.47 -11.39
N GLY A 95 -28.08 15.53 -10.93
CA GLY A 95 -28.65 16.50 -10.00
C GLY A 95 -28.76 15.92 -8.59
N GLY A 96 -29.42 16.65 -7.69
CA GLY A 96 -29.53 16.23 -6.30
C GLY A 96 -28.43 16.81 -5.43
N ARG A 97 -28.07 16.08 -4.36
CA ARG A 97 -27.16 16.57 -3.33
C ARG A 97 -25.73 16.06 -3.55
N ASP A 98 -24.76 16.94 -3.68
CA ASP A 98 -23.36 16.58 -3.57
C ASP A 98 -23.03 16.11 -2.14
N LEU A 99 -22.31 15.00 -2.02
CA LEU A 99 -21.96 14.39 -0.74
C LEU A 99 -20.57 14.81 -0.31
N ARG A 100 -20.35 14.94 1.02
CA ARG A 100 -19.08 15.29 1.62
C ARG A 100 -18.49 14.08 2.34
N LEU A 101 -17.51 13.45 1.74
CA LEU A 101 -16.75 12.35 2.33
C LEU A 101 -15.49 12.92 2.99
N TYR A 102 -15.34 12.72 4.30
CA TYR A 102 -14.16 13.21 5.02
C TYR A 102 -12.88 12.56 4.51
N SER A 103 -11.89 13.39 4.27
CA SER A 103 -10.58 12.97 3.74
C SER A 103 -9.44 13.78 4.38
N THR A 104 -8.29 13.13 4.49
CA THR A 104 -7.04 13.75 4.94
C THR A 104 -5.96 13.71 3.87
N ALA A 105 -6.32 13.44 2.62
CA ALA A 105 -5.37 13.26 1.50
C ALA A 105 -4.45 14.49 1.29
N TYR A 106 -5.00 15.69 1.49
CA TYR A 106 -4.26 16.96 1.40
C TYR A 106 -4.46 17.84 2.65
N GLY A 107 -4.54 17.21 3.82
CA GLY A 107 -4.95 17.82 5.08
C GLY A 107 -6.43 17.60 5.37
N PRO A 108 -6.97 18.13 6.49
CA PRO A 108 -8.39 17.98 6.82
C PRO A 108 -9.28 18.60 5.76
N GLY A 109 -10.29 17.86 5.28
CA GLY A 109 -11.21 18.34 4.26
C GLY A 109 -12.19 17.28 3.79
N TRP A 110 -12.77 17.52 2.62
CA TRP A 110 -13.87 16.75 2.08
C TRP A 110 -13.61 16.35 0.62
N GLU A 111 -13.75 15.09 0.31
CA GLU A 111 -13.94 14.63 -1.06
C GLU A 111 -15.40 14.87 -1.44
N ILE A 112 -15.61 15.47 -2.59
CA ILE A 112 -16.95 15.83 -3.08
C ILE A 112 -17.42 14.76 -4.04
N VAL A 113 -18.45 14.03 -3.61
CA VAL A 113 -19.00 12.91 -4.35
C VAL A 113 -20.36 13.28 -4.93
N SER A 114 -20.49 13.18 -6.24
CA SER A 114 -21.71 13.54 -6.99
C SER A 114 -22.23 12.34 -7.77
N PRO A 115 -23.56 12.16 -7.87
CA PRO A 115 -24.16 11.12 -8.68
C PRO A 115 -24.07 11.46 -10.17
N PHE A 116 -23.58 10.54 -10.99
CA PHE A 116 -23.46 10.67 -12.43
C PHE A 116 -24.26 9.58 -13.12
N LEU A 117 -25.19 9.98 -13.98
CA LEU A 117 -26.01 9.08 -14.78
C LEU A 117 -25.31 8.88 -16.13
N VAL A 118 -24.83 7.67 -16.36
CA VAL A 118 -24.20 7.27 -17.63
C VAL A 118 -25.28 7.05 -18.70
N ASP A 119 -24.94 7.28 -19.96
CA ASP A 119 -25.88 7.19 -21.08
C ASP A 119 -26.52 5.79 -21.23
N ASP A 120 -25.88 4.74 -20.73
CA ASP A 120 -26.44 3.37 -20.67
C ASP A 120 -27.45 3.16 -19.51
N GLY A 121 -27.71 4.21 -18.72
CA GLY A 121 -28.67 4.21 -17.63
C GLY A 121 -28.11 3.77 -16.27
N ALA A 122 -26.83 3.40 -16.17
CA ALA A 122 -26.18 3.13 -14.90
C ALA A 122 -25.93 4.42 -14.11
N LEU A 123 -26.12 4.37 -12.79
CA LEU A 123 -25.72 5.43 -11.89
C LEU A 123 -24.35 5.10 -11.30
N VAL A 124 -23.41 6.02 -11.37
CA VAL A 124 -22.11 5.87 -10.70
C VAL A 124 -21.84 7.07 -9.80
N MET A 125 -21.29 6.81 -8.61
CA MET A 125 -20.85 7.88 -7.73
C MET A 125 -19.47 8.38 -8.19
N VAL A 126 -19.36 9.67 -8.52
CA VAL A 126 -18.13 10.29 -8.99
C VAL A 126 -17.53 11.15 -7.89
N ASP A 127 -16.32 10.80 -7.45
CA ASP A 127 -15.49 11.64 -6.62
C ASP A 127 -14.88 12.75 -7.50
N ARG A 128 -15.38 13.97 -7.33
CA ARG A 128 -14.93 15.15 -8.09
C ARG A 128 -13.60 15.69 -7.57
N GLY A 129 -13.18 15.27 -6.38
CA GLY A 129 -11.94 15.69 -5.76
C GLY A 129 -12.12 16.36 -4.40
N PHE A 130 -11.03 16.90 -3.90
CA PHE A 130 -10.85 17.40 -2.55
C PHE A 130 -11.12 18.90 -2.45
N LEU A 131 -11.85 19.28 -1.38
CA LEU A 131 -11.99 20.66 -0.89
C LEU A 131 -11.42 20.73 0.53
N PRO A 132 -10.52 21.67 0.84
CA PRO A 132 -10.00 21.83 2.19
C PRO A 132 -11.10 22.31 3.16
N GLU A 133 -11.04 21.83 4.40
CA GLU A 133 -11.86 22.37 5.47
C GLU A 133 -11.26 23.72 5.92
N LEU A 134 -11.98 24.81 5.73
CA LEU A 134 -11.58 26.11 6.25
C LEU A 134 -12.16 26.27 7.65
N SER A 135 -11.29 26.47 8.64
CA SER A 135 -11.63 26.55 10.05
C SER A 135 -12.89 27.43 10.30
N GLY A 136 -13.96 26.78 10.77
CA GLY A 136 -15.19 27.46 11.17
C GLY A 136 -16.09 27.95 10.04
N ARG A 137 -15.83 27.62 8.78
CA ARG A 137 -16.67 27.98 7.63
C ARG A 137 -17.13 26.76 6.88
N ASP A 138 -18.43 26.70 6.61
CA ASP A 138 -19.00 25.74 5.69
C ASP A 138 -18.65 26.16 4.26
N VAL A 139 -17.69 25.47 3.64
CA VAL A 139 -17.25 25.79 2.26
C VAL A 139 -18.37 25.38 1.30
N ALA A 140 -18.89 26.35 0.53
CA ALA A 140 -19.85 26.07 -0.51
C ALA A 140 -19.23 25.11 -1.54
N VAL A 141 -19.93 24.03 -1.86
CA VAL A 141 -19.52 23.10 -2.92
C VAL A 141 -19.99 23.66 -4.26
N PRO A 142 -19.09 24.03 -5.19
CA PRO A 142 -19.49 24.46 -6.52
C PRO A 142 -20.27 23.34 -7.23
N ALA A 143 -21.43 23.72 -7.81
CA ALA A 143 -22.24 22.76 -8.55
C ALA A 143 -21.45 22.15 -9.71
N PRO A 144 -21.67 20.87 -10.06
CA PRO A 144 -21.07 20.29 -11.23
C PRO A 144 -21.62 20.94 -12.52
N PRO A 145 -20.87 20.91 -13.62
CA PRO A 145 -21.37 21.39 -14.90
C PRO A 145 -22.67 20.70 -15.29
N ALA A 146 -23.60 21.48 -15.85
CA ALA A 146 -24.87 20.94 -16.35
C ALA A 146 -24.73 20.40 -17.78
N GLY A 147 -25.62 19.45 -18.14
CA GLY A 147 -25.69 18.86 -19.48
C GLY A 147 -24.79 17.64 -19.70
N PRO A 148 -24.74 17.15 -20.94
CA PRO A 148 -23.92 16.00 -21.31
C PRO A 148 -22.41 16.30 -21.18
N LEU A 149 -21.69 15.35 -20.60
CA LEU A 149 -20.25 15.45 -20.35
C LEU A 149 -19.56 14.12 -20.66
N ALA A 150 -18.30 14.22 -21.11
CA ALA A 150 -17.37 13.12 -21.15
C ALA A 150 -16.37 13.26 -19.99
N LEU A 151 -16.28 12.25 -19.14
CA LEU A 151 -15.39 12.21 -18.00
C LEU A 151 -14.38 11.08 -18.14
N SER A 152 -13.17 11.31 -17.64
CA SER A 152 -12.16 10.27 -17.43
C SER A 152 -11.84 10.15 -15.96
N GLY A 153 -11.61 8.93 -15.49
CA GLY A 153 -11.28 8.70 -14.10
C GLY A 153 -10.79 7.28 -13.84
N PHE A 154 -10.73 6.93 -12.57
CA PHE A 154 -10.32 5.61 -12.12
C PHE A 154 -11.47 4.96 -11.36
N ALA A 155 -11.96 3.84 -11.89
CA ALA A 155 -12.96 3.02 -11.22
C ALA A 155 -12.32 2.27 -10.05
N ARG A 156 -12.98 2.31 -8.88
CA ARG A 156 -12.55 1.66 -7.66
C ARG A 156 -13.71 0.99 -6.97
N ARG A 157 -13.44 -0.16 -6.35
CA ARG A 157 -14.40 -0.78 -5.44
C ARG A 157 -14.17 -0.24 -4.02
N PRO A 158 -15.22 0.21 -3.33
CA PRO A 158 -15.09 0.56 -1.92
C PRO A 158 -14.80 -0.69 -1.09
N ALA A 159 -14.17 -0.53 0.06
CA ALA A 159 -13.90 -1.63 0.99
C ALA A 159 -15.17 -2.32 1.51
N GLY A 160 -16.35 -1.74 1.25
CA GLY A 160 -17.66 -2.31 1.53
C GLY A 160 -18.01 -2.41 3.02
N ARG A 161 -17.12 -1.97 3.91
CA ARG A 161 -17.36 -2.00 5.36
C ARG A 161 -16.68 -0.83 6.06
N LYS A 162 -17.31 -0.40 7.15
CA LYS A 162 -16.76 0.58 8.05
C LYS A 162 -15.47 0.06 8.72
N ALA A 163 -14.41 0.84 8.76
CA ALA A 163 -13.25 0.54 9.59
C ALA A 163 -13.62 0.58 11.09
N ALA A 164 -12.94 -0.20 11.92
CA ALA A 164 -13.31 -0.42 13.34
C ALA A 164 -13.51 0.88 14.13
N PHE A 165 -12.70 1.90 13.87
CA PHE A 165 -12.73 3.18 14.58
C PHE A 165 -13.26 4.36 13.74
N ALA A 166 -13.75 4.13 12.52
CA ALA A 166 -14.34 5.19 11.71
C ALA A 166 -15.65 5.67 12.36
N PRO A 167 -15.96 6.98 12.32
CA PRO A 167 -17.26 7.50 12.71
C PRO A 167 -18.39 6.89 11.87
N THR A 168 -19.61 6.95 12.36
CA THR A 168 -20.78 6.54 11.58
C THR A 168 -21.14 7.64 10.58
N ASN A 169 -21.50 7.23 9.35
CA ASN A 169 -22.01 8.15 8.34
C ASN A 169 -23.29 8.85 8.84
N ASP A 170 -23.41 10.14 8.58
CA ASP A 170 -24.58 10.95 8.90
C ASP A 170 -25.14 11.57 7.61
N ALA A 171 -26.07 10.87 6.98
CA ALA A 171 -26.70 11.33 5.75
C ALA A 171 -27.51 12.64 5.95
N GLY A 172 -28.12 12.84 7.13
CA GLY A 172 -28.86 14.04 7.45
C GLY A 172 -27.99 15.30 7.43
N ARG A 173 -26.83 15.24 8.07
CA ARG A 173 -25.84 16.32 8.09
C ARG A 173 -24.89 16.33 6.90
N ASN A 174 -25.03 15.34 5.96
CA ASN A 174 -24.14 15.18 4.82
C ASN A 174 -22.66 14.98 5.23
N ARG A 175 -22.42 14.17 6.23
CA ARG A 175 -21.08 13.85 6.72
C ARG A 175 -20.83 12.36 6.53
N TRP A 176 -19.95 12.02 5.61
CA TRP A 176 -19.57 10.66 5.26
C TRP A 176 -18.13 10.43 5.68
N PHE A 177 -17.85 9.26 6.25
CA PHE A 177 -16.51 8.89 6.74
C PHE A 177 -15.99 7.63 6.08
N TRP A 178 -16.83 6.92 5.35
CA TRP A 178 -16.50 5.74 4.59
C TRP A 178 -17.51 5.54 3.45
N TRP A 179 -17.06 4.84 2.42
CA TRP A 179 -17.86 4.60 1.22
C TRP A 179 -18.98 3.61 1.49
N ASP A 180 -20.20 4.05 1.40
CA ASP A 180 -21.42 3.28 1.43
C ASP A 180 -22.26 3.64 0.19
N LEU A 181 -21.93 3.01 -0.95
CA LEU A 181 -22.53 3.39 -2.23
C LEU A 181 -24.05 3.34 -2.24
N PRO A 182 -24.74 2.30 -1.69
CA PRO A 182 -26.19 2.30 -1.63
C PRO A 182 -26.76 3.45 -0.81
N ALA A 183 -26.23 3.70 0.38
CA ALA A 183 -26.70 4.79 1.24
C ALA A 183 -26.37 6.18 0.65
N MET A 184 -25.21 6.33 0.03
CA MET A 184 -24.79 7.56 -0.66
C MET A 184 -25.69 7.84 -1.88
N ALA A 185 -26.00 6.83 -2.70
CA ALA A 185 -26.89 6.96 -3.83
C ALA A 185 -28.32 7.34 -3.38
N ALA A 186 -28.84 6.69 -2.34
CA ALA A 186 -30.14 7.02 -1.77
C ALA A 186 -30.20 8.48 -1.25
N ALA A 187 -29.12 8.97 -0.64
CA ALA A 187 -29.06 10.32 -0.10
C ALA A 187 -28.88 11.42 -1.17
N SER A 188 -28.40 11.08 -2.37
CA SER A 188 -28.03 12.04 -3.41
C SER A 188 -28.83 11.97 -4.69
N ALA A 189 -29.26 10.76 -5.14
CA ALA A 189 -29.82 10.53 -6.47
C ALA A 189 -31.32 10.19 -6.49
N GLY A 190 -32.00 10.15 -5.34
CA GLY A 190 -33.43 9.85 -5.25
C GLY A 190 -33.81 8.54 -5.95
N GLU A 191 -34.76 8.60 -6.90
CA GLU A 191 -35.26 7.41 -7.62
C GLU A 191 -34.19 6.69 -8.46
N ALA A 192 -33.14 7.37 -8.88
CA ALA A 192 -32.04 6.75 -9.62
C ALA A 192 -31.13 5.86 -8.75
N ALA A 193 -31.26 5.90 -7.43
CA ALA A 193 -30.39 5.18 -6.48
C ALA A 193 -30.38 3.66 -6.68
N GLY A 194 -31.49 3.06 -7.12
CA GLY A 194 -31.61 1.61 -7.34
C GLY A 194 -30.72 1.06 -8.45
N ARG A 195 -30.07 1.90 -9.23
CA ARG A 195 -29.17 1.55 -10.35
C ARG A 195 -27.72 1.87 -10.09
N VAL A 196 -27.34 2.06 -8.83
CA VAL A 196 -25.96 2.43 -8.48
C VAL A 196 -24.99 1.30 -8.81
N ALA A 197 -23.92 1.63 -9.53
CA ALA A 197 -22.84 0.71 -9.84
C ALA A 197 -22.08 0.30 -8.57
N PRO A 198 -21.54 -0.93 -8.47
CA PRO A 198 -20.77 -1.40 -7.32
C PRO A 198 -19.35 -0.81 -7.25
N VAL A 199 -19.12 0.27 -7.96
CA VAL A 199 -17.88 1.05 -8.00
C VAL A 199 -18.17 2.53 -7.89
N PHE A 200 -17.20 3.28 -7.43
CA PHE A 200 -17.16 4.73 -7.62
C PHE A 200 -16.05 5.09 -8.62
N VAL A 201 -16.13 6.27 -9.19
CA VAL A 201 -15.12 6.76 -10.12
C VAL A 201 -14.46 8.00 -9.54
N GLN A 202 -13.17 7.92 -9.34
CA GLN A 202 -12.33 9.04 -8.93
C GLN A 202 -11.95 9.83 -10.20
N LEU A 203 -12.34 11.09 -10.26
CA LEU A 203 -12.11 11.93 -11.43
C LEU A 203 -10.61 12.10 -11.69
N ALA A 204 -10.22 12.01 -12.96
CA ALA A 204 -8.89 12.36 -13.44
C ALA A 204 -8.90 13.67 -14.20
N GLY A 205 -7.74 14.34 -14.26
CA GLY A 205 -7.56 15.56 -15.05
C GLY A 205 -7.87 16.85 -14.31
N ALA A 206 -8.42 17.84 -15.03
CA ALA A 206 -8.68 19.17 -14.49
C ALA A 206 -9.92 19.19 -13.58
N PRO A 207 -9.99 20.12 -12.60
CA PRO A 207 -11.19 20.36 -11.82
C PRO A 207 -12.39 20.70 -12.70
N LEU A 208 -13.58 20.21 -12.35
CA LEU A 208 -14.83 20.52 -13.05
C LEU A 208 -15.53 21.71 -12.39
N GLY A 209 -15.61 22.86 -13.06
CA GLY A 209 -16.37 24.01 -12.60
C GLY A 209 -15.56 25.22 -12.15
N GLY A 210 -14.33 25.36 -12.60
CA GLY A 210 -13.51 26.56 -12.38
C GLY A 210 -12.51 26.46 -11.22
N SER A 211 -11.94 27.60 -10.80
CA SER A 211 -10.84 27.67 -9.82
C SER A 211 -11.19 27.16 -8.42
N ASP A 212 -12.46 27.31 -8.04
CA ASP A 212 -12.94 26.92 -6.71
C ASP A 212 -13.52 25.50 -6.67
N ALA A 213 -13.47 24.82 -7.82
CA ALA A 213 -13.96 23.44 -7.93
C ALA A 213 -13.10 22.45 -7.11
N PRO A 214 -13.70 21.34 -6.66
CA PRO A 214 -12.95 20.28 -5.98
C PRO A 214 -11.73 19.85 -6.80
N ARG A 215 -10.58 19.75 -6.16
CA ARG A 215 -9.32 19.39 -6.81
C ARG A 215 -9.23 17.86 -6.93
N PRO A 216 -9.20 17.28 -8.15
CA PRO A 216 -9.09 15.84 -8.32
C PRO A 216 -7.89 15.23 -7.57
N ILE A 217 -8.11 14.11 -6.92
CA ILE A 217 -7.06 13.36 -6.24
C ILE A 217 -6.46 12.37 -7.25
N VAL A 218 -5.27 12.68 -7.73
CA VAL A 218 -4.58 11.81 -8.69
C VAL A 218 -3.97 10.61 -7.94
N PRO A 219 -4.29 9.37 -8.30
CA PRO A 219 -3.67 8.21 -7.70
C PRO A 219 -2.18 8.17 -8.01
N VAL A 220 -1.36 8.09 -6.97
CA VAL A 220 0.10 8.00 -7.08
C VAL A 220 0.57 6.65 -6.58
N VAL A 221 1.39 5.97 -7.39
CA VAL A 221 2.05 4.73 -6.94
C VAL A 221 3.23 5.11 -6.04
N ALA A 222 2.94 5.38 -4.77
CA ALA A 222 3.93 5.77 -3.75
C ALA A 222 4.39 4.56 -2.93
N ILE A 223 4.98 3.56 -3.58
CA ILE A 223 5.53 2.39 -2.89
C ILE A 223 7.00 2.66 -2.56
N ALA A 224 7.31 2.81 -1.25
CA ALA A 224 8.69 3.01 -0.80
C ALA A 224 9.57 1.81 -1.20
N ASN A 225 10.72 2.08 -1.82
CA ASN A 225 11.65 1.06 -2.29
C ASN A 225 13.09 1.41 -1.91
N ASN A 226 13.44 1.25 -0.62
CA ASN A 226 14.75 1.59 -0.07
C ASN A 226 15.72 0.39 -0.04
N HIS A 227 15.39 -0.70 -0.72
CA HIS A 227 16.13 -1.97 -0.65
C HIS A 227 17.56 -1.86 -1.16
N LEU A 228 17.84 -0.97 -2.14
CA LEU A 228 19.20 -0.73 -2.62
C LEU A 228 20.12 -0.20 -1.50
N GLY A 229 19.66 0.78 -0.72
CA GLY A 229 20.41 1.31 0.42
C GLY A 229 20.73 0.24 1.45
N TYR A 230 19.75 -0.61 1.77
CA TYR A 230 19.98 -1.74 2.69
C TYR A 230 20.94 -2.79 2.10
N ALA A 231 20.87 -3.10 0.81
CA ALA A 231 21.80 -4.02 0.17
C ALA A 231 23.25 -3.52 0.27
N LEU A 232 23.47 -2.23 -0.02
CA LEU A 232 24.78 -1.60 0.11
C LEU A 232 25.30 -1.64 1.55
N THR A 233 24.44 -1.43 2.54
CA THR A 233 24.78 -1.54 3.95
C THR A 233 25.24 -2.96 4.31
N TRP A 234 24.49 -3.99 3.92
CA TRP A 234 24.82 -5.38 4.21
C TRP A 234 26.14 -5.81 3.57
N PHE A 235 26.37 -5.49 2.29
CA PHE A 235 27.63 -5.78 1.62
C PHE A 235 28.79 -4.96 2.20
N GLY A 236 28.58 -3.71 2.59
CA GLY A 236 29.58 -2.89 3.26
C GLY A 236 30.01 -3.49 4.60
N LEU A 237 29.06 -3.97 5.42
CA LEU A 237 29.34 -4.66 6.67
C LEU A 237 30.06 -5.98 6.44
N ALA A 238 29.69 -6.74 5.41
CA ALA A 238 30.39 -7.99 5.04
C ALA A 238 31.85 -7.72 4.67
N ALA A 239 32.10 -6.69 3.87
CA ALA A 239 33.46 -6.29 3.49
C ALA A 239 34.29 -5.83 4.71
N ALA A 240 33.70 -4.99 5.59
CA ALA A 240 34.37 -4.53 6.81
C ALA A 240 34.72 -5.72 7.72
N LEU A 241 33.77 -6.65 7.93
CA LEU A 241 34.03 -7.86 8.75
C LEU A 241 35.16 -8.72 8.15
N ALA A 242 35.14 -8.92 6.83
CA ALA A 242 36.18 -9.69 6.14
C ALA A 242 37.57 -9.05 6.28
N ILE A 243 37.64 -7.72 6.10
CA ILE A 243 38.91 -6.97 6.28
C ILE A 243 39.41 -7.10 7.72
N MET A 244 38.54 -6.87 8.73
CA MET A 244 38.91 -6.98 10.14
C MET A 244 39.39 -8.40 10.50
N ALA A 245 38.73 -9.44 9.98
CA ALA A 245 39.12 -10.82 10.19
C ALA A 245 40.49 -11.12 9.61
N VAL A 246 40.77 -10.64 8.39
CA VAL A 246 42.12 -10.79 7.76
C VAL A 246 43.21 -10.09 8.54
N LEU A 247 42.96 -8.85 9.01
CA LEU A 247 43.95 -8.08 9.82
C LEU A 247 44.23 -8.79 11.13
N ALA A 248 43.21 -9.23 11.87
CA ALA A 248 43.37 -9.98 13.11
C ALA A 248 44.17 -11.27 12.95
N LEU A 249 43.96 -12.00 11.83
CA LEU A 249 44.73 -13.21 11.52
C LEU A 249 46.17 -12.92 11.18
N ARG A 250 46.46 -11.81 10.50
CA ARG A 250 47.85 -11.39 10.21
C ARG A 250 48.61 -11.02 11.50
N GLU A 251 47.96 -10.28 12.40
CA GLU A 251 48.55 -9.91 13.70
C GLU A 251 48.87 -11.16 14.56
N SER A 252 47.91 -12.10 14.66
CA SER A 252 48.12 -13.32 15.42
C SER A 252 49.29 -14.18 14.91
N ARG A 253 49.53 -14.18 13.59
CA ARG A 253 50.66 -14.89 12.96
C ARG A 253 52.01 -14.19 13.21
N ASN A 254 52.03 -12.86 13.29
CA ASN A 254 53.23 -12.09 13.49
C ASN A 254 53.65 -12.06 15.00
N GLY A 255 52.66 -11.98 15.91
CA GLY A 255 52.95 -12.00 17.37
C GLY A 255 53.40 -13.37 17.91
N GLY A 256 53.22 -14.47 17.18
CA GLY A 256 53.74 -15.79 17.52
C GLY A 256 55.17 -16.06 17.01
N ARG A 257 55.81 -15.09 16.37
CA ARG A 257 57.18 -15.16 15.86
C ARG A 257 58.19 -14.33 16.64
N ALA A 258 57.77 -13.57 17.64
CA ALA A 258 58.58 -12.85 18.60
C ALA A 258 58.62 -13.61 19.94
#